data_30e36b461f59b9ab3df818882dfff6be
#
_entry.id   30e36b461f59b9ab3df818882dfff6be
#
_cell.length_a   1.000
_cell.length_b   1.000
_cell.length_c   1.000
_cell.angle_alpha   90.00
_cell.angle_beta   90.00
_cell.angle_gamma   90.00
#
_symmetry.space_group_name_H-M   'P 1'
#
loop_
_entity.id
_entity.type
_entity.pdbx_description
1 polymer ?
#
loop_
_entity_poly.entity_id
_entity_poly.type
_entity_poly.pdbx_seq_one_letter_code
_entity_poly.pdbx_strand_id
1 'polypeptide(L)'
;MFLTDKIKNDLTESRINWKVALIMIPVAFLTYLFHEFGHWIVGELLGNKMLYSLNNVTTASENYLHESDNLFVAIGGPAFTILQAIIFLIVIEKTKSIYVYPVVFFAGFVRFFSIIFGGFNKQDEAYISAMLNIGAYTFAAIVLLILLAIVWRSSAILKLNLKAVGYFTVLSVISILIVIATDKLISR
;
A
#
# COMPACT_ATOMS: atom_id res chain seq x y z
N MET A 1 13.02 -32.36 15.64
CA MET A 1 13.32 -31.00 15.15
C MET A 1 12.32 -30.06 15.83
N PHE A 2 12.77 -29.18 16.68
CA PHE A 2 11.92 -28.23 17.41
C PHE A 2 11.29 -27.21 16.44
N LEU A 3 10.09 -26.71 16.77
CA LEU A 3 9.39 -25.70 15.96
C LEU A 3 10.26 -24.48 15.64
N THR A 4 11.07 -24.06 16.61
CA THR A 4 12.04 -22.96 16.48
C THR A 4 13.09 -23.19 15.39
N ASP A 5 13.62 -24.42 15.27
CA ASP A 5 14.62 -24.75 14.25
C ASP A 5 14.00 -24.73 12.86
N LYS A 6 12.76 -25.20 12.75
CA LYS A 6 12.02 -25.16 11.49
C LYS A 6 11.77 -23.72 11.03
N ILE A 7 11.31 -22.84 11.93
CA ILE A 7 11.08 -21.42 11.63
C ILE A 7 12.41 -20.74 11.23
N LYS A 8 13.49 -21.00 11.97
CA LYS A 8 14.81 -20.43 11.66
C LYS A 8 15.30 -20.84 10.27
N ASN A 9 15.15 -22.11 9.93
CA ASN A 9 15.52 -22.61 8.60
C ASN A 9 14.65 -21.99 7.51
N ASP A 10 13.33 -21.93 7.70
CA ASP A 10 12.39 -21.31 6.76
C ASP A 10 12.69 -19.83 6.52
N LEU A 11 13.02 -19.07 7.56
CA LEU A 11 13.43 -17.65 7.45
C LEU A 11 14.73 -17.51 6.67
N THR A 12 15.70 -18.40 6.91
CA THR A 12 16.98 -18.41 6.19
C THR A 12 16.77 -18.72 4.70
N GLU A 13 15.99 -19.74 4.38
CA GLU A 13 15.63 -20.11 2.99
C GLU A 13 14.87 -18.98 2.29
N SER A 14 14.03 -18.27 3.03
CA SER A 14 13.23 -17.13 2.55
C SER A 14 14.02 -15.82 2.50
N ARG A 15 15.29 -15.82 2.91
CA ARG A 15 16.17 -14.63 2.97
C ARG A 15 15.63 -13.52 3.87
N ILE A 16 14.77 -13.86 4.83
CA ILE A 16 14.18 -12.93 5.80
C ILE A 16 15.01 -12.94 7.07
N ASN A 17 15.55 -11.81 7.43
CA ASN A 17 16.26 -11.58 8.67
C ASN A 17 15.59 -10.48 9.50
N TRP A 18 16.07 -10.25 10.71
CA TRP A 18 15.50 -9.25 11.62
C TRP A 18 15.52 -7.82 11.03
N LYS A 19 16.50 -7.49 10.15
CA LYS A 19 16.57 -6.19 9.49
C LYS A 19 15.42 -6.01 8.50
N VAL A 20 15.09 -7.05 7.72
CA VAL A 20 13.94 -7.05 6.81
C VAL A 20 12.64 -6.87 7.60
N ALA A 21 12.51 -7.57 8.75
CA ALA A 21 11.33 -7.43 9.61
C ALA A 21 11.19 -5.99 10.17
N LEU A 22 12.29 -5.40 10.64
CA LEU A 22 12.28 -4.02 11.14
C LEU A 22 11.97 -2.98 10.07
N ILE A 23 12.44 -3.18 8.83
CA ILE A 23 12.18 -2.26 7.71
C ILE A 23 10.68 -2.22 7.37
N MET A 24 9.91 -3.28 7.63
CA MET A 24 8.47 -3.30 7.37
C MET A 24 7.71 -2.19 8.10
N ILE A 25 8.13 -1.83 9.31
CA ILE A 25 7.44 -0.79 10.11
C ILE A 25 7.54 0.59 9.43
N PRO A 26 8.74 1.18 9.20
CA PRO A 26 8.83 2.47 8.51
C PRO A 26 8.27 2.41 7.08
N VAL A 27 8.40 1.28 6.39
CA VAL A 27 7.79 1.09 5.06
C VAL A 27 6.27 1.22 5.13
N ALA A 28 5.63 0.65 6.14
CA ALA A 28 4.19 0.77 6.32
C ALA A 28 3.78 2.24 6.47
N PHE A 29 4.39 2.98 7.41
CA PHE A 29 4.12 4.41 7.60
C PHE A 29 4.33 5.22 6.32
N LEU A 30 5.47 5.03 5.65
CA LEU A 30 5.79 5.74 4.42
C LEU A 30 4.82 5.41 3.28
N THR A 31 4.33 4.17 3.19
CA THR A 31 3.36 3.79 2.15
C THR A 31 2.00 4.44 2.40
N TYR A 32 1.52 4.48 3.65
CA TYR A 32 0.31 5.23 3.99
C TYR A 32 0.48 6.72 3.68
N LEU A 33 1.54 7.35 4.19
CA LEU A 33 1.83 8.76 3.93
C LEU A 33 1.94 9.07 2.42
N PHE A 34 2.57 8.19 1.65
CA PHE A 34 2.73 8.42 0.21
C PHE A 34 1.41 8.25 -0.56
N HIS A 35 0.54 7.36 -0.11
CA HIS A 35 -0.81 7.22 -0.64
C HIS A 35 -1.65 8.48 -0.36
N GLU A 36 -1.69 8.93 0.89
CA GLU A 36 -2.40 10.15 1.28
C GLU A 36 -1.79 11.40 0.62
N PHE A 37 -0.46 11.44 0.45
CA PHE A 37 0.20 12.50 -0.31
C PHE A 37 -0.30 12.58 -1.77
N GLY A 38 -0.64 11.44 -2.37
CA GLY A 38 -1.26 11.39 -3.70
C GLY A 38 -2.60 12.13 -3.76
N HIS A 39 -3.46 11.93 -2.77
CA HIS A 39 -4.72 12.69 -2.66
C HIS A 39 -4.46 14.17 -2.44
N TRP A 40 -3.57 14.46 -1.49
CA TRP A 40 -3.25 15.83 -1.11
C TRP A 40 -2.70 16.65 -2.29
N ILE A 41 -1.68 16.15 -2.98
CA ILE A 41 -1.02 16.89 -4.07
C ILE A 41 -1.98 17.13 -5.25
N VAL A 42 -2.83 16.16 -5.58
CA VAL A 42 -3.83 16.33 -6.65
C VAL A 42 -4.85 17.39 -6.25
N GLY A 43 -5.34 17.38 -5.01
CA GLY A 43 -6.28 18.39 -4.51
C GLY A 43 -5.70 19.79 -4.54
N GLU A 44 -4.46 19.98 -4.05
CA GLU A 44 -3.77 21.28 -4.06
C GLU A 44 -3.51 21.78 -5.50
N LEU A 45 -3.12 20.89 -6.42
CA LEU A 45 -2.92 21.25 -7.84
C LEU A 45 -4.21 21.68 -8.53
N LEU A 46 -5.37 21.18 -8.07
CA LEU A 46 -6.69 21.61 -8.56
C LEU A 46 -7.18 22.90 -7.86
N GLY A 47 -6.39 23.46 -6.95
CA GLY A 47 -6.71 24.71 -6.24
C GLY A 47 -7.52 24.50 -4.96
N ASN A 48 -7.80 23.26 -4.56
CA ASN A 48 -8.47 22.97 -3.30
C ASN A 48 -7.47 23.05 -2.14
N LYS A 49 -7.85 23.69 -1.06
CA LYS A 49 -7.05 23.69 0.18
C LYS A 49 -7.26 22.38 0.92
N MET A 50 -6.21 21.55 0.99
CA MET A 50 -6.31 20.20 1.54
C MET A 50 -5.74 20.09 2.95
N LEU A 51 -6.38 19.33 3.81
CA LEU A 51 -5.89 18.89 5.12
C LEU A 51 -5.35 17.47 5.03
N TYR A 52 -4.15 17.28 5.54
CA TYR A 52 -3.39 16.03 5.42
C TYR A 52 -3.13 15.39 6.78
N SER A 53 -3.39 14.10 6.92
CA SER A 53 -3.08 13.30 8.09
C SER A 53 -2.42 11.96 7.71
N LEU A 54 -2.13 11.11 8.68
CA LEU A 54 -1.45 9.84 8.45
C LEU A 54 -2.25 8.88 7.54
N ASN A 55 -3.58 8.90 7.65
CA ASN A 55 -4.46 7.94 6.97
C ASN A 55 -5.76 8.61 6.49
N ASN A 56 -5.70 9.90 6.20
CA ASN A 56 -6.85 10.62 5.65
C ASN A 56 -6.43 11.97 5.07
N VAL A 57 -7.03 12.33 3.94
CA VAL A 57 -6.96 13.65 3.34
C VAL A 57 -8.37 14.16 3.07
N THR A 58 -8.63 15.40 3.50
CA THR A 58 -9.93 16.05 3.29
C THR A 58 -9.72 17.47 2.81
N THR A 59 -10.78 18.09 2.25
CA THR A 59 -10.75 19.54 1.99
C THR A 59 -10.84 20.33 3.29
N ALA A 60 -10.20 21.49 3.34
CA ALA A 60 -10.36 22.45 4.45
C ALA A 60 -11.72 23.15 4.40
N SER A 61 -12.37 23.18 3.25
CA SER A 61 -13.75 23.60 3.01
C SER A 61 -14.69 22.40 3.03
N GLU A 62 -15.98 22.59 3.28
CA GLU A 62 -16.95 21.48 3.26
C GLU A 62 -17.07 20.81 1.90
N ASN A 63 -16.75 21.52 0.81
CA ASN A 63 -16.88 21.03 -0.56
C ASN A 63 -15.62 21.32 -1.38
N TYR A 64 -15.38 20.53 -2.42
CA TYR A 64 -14.40 20.82 -3.47
C TYR A 64 -14.83 22.03 -4.30
N LEU A 65 -13.87 22.72 -4.94
CA LEU A 65 -14.13 23.84 -5.82
C LEU A 65 -14.99 23.45 -7.02
N HIS A 66 -14.74 22.27 -7.55
CA HIS A 66 -15.50 21.67 -8.65
C HIS A 66 -15.89 20.25 -8.27
N GLU A 67 -17.07 19.80 -8.70
CA GLU A 67 -17.57 18.45 -8.40
C GLU A 67 -16.66 17.35 -8.95
N SER A 68 -16.05 17.61 -10.13
CA SER A 68 -15.06 16.70 -10.74
C SER A 68 -13.78 16.51 -9.95
N ASP A 69 -13.39 17.48 -9.12
CA ASP A 69 -12.13 17.45 -8.38
C ASP A 69 -12.09 16.28 -7.42
N ASN A 70 -13.23 15.91 -6.84
CA ASN A 70 -13.36 14.78 -5.95
C ASN A 70 -12.90 13.45 -6.62
N LEU A 71 -13.27 13.26 -7.90
CA LEU A 71 -12.82 12.08 -8.64
C LEU A 71 -11.30 12.08 -8.84
N PHE A 72 -10.72 13.20 -9.27
CA PHE A 72 -9.27 13.28 -9.47
C PHE A 72 -8.49 13.11 -8.19
N VAL A 73 -8.96 13.71 -7.09
CA VAL A 73 -8.36 13.52 -5.77
C VAL A 73 -8.44 12.06 -5.37
N ALA A 74 -9.58 11.40 -5.53
CA ALA A 74 -9.72 9.98 -5.22
C ALA A 74 -8.73 9.09 -6.01
N ILE A 75 -8.47 9.41 -7.28
CA ILE A 75 -7.48 8.70 -8.11
C ILE A 75 -6.05 8.91 -7.59
N GLY A 76 -5.76 10.04 -6.96
CA GLY A 76 -4.43 10.41 -6.50
C GLY A 76 -3.75 9.35 -5.63
N GLY A 77 -4.43 8.84 -4.60
CA GLY A 77 -3.87 7.85 -3.69
C GLY A 77 -3.48 6.53 -4.35
N PRO A 78 -4.43 5.83 -5.02
CA PRO A 78 -4.11 4.61 -5.77
C PRO A 78 -3.02 4.81 -6.83
N ALA A 79 -3.02 5.94 -7.54
CA ALA A 79 -2.01 6.25 -8.56
C ALA A 79 -0.61 6.38 -7.93
N PHE A 80 -0.48 7.06 -6.79
CA PHE A 80 0.79 7.20 -6.09
C PHE A 80 1.25 5.86 -5.47
N THR A 81 0.35 5.02 -5.01
CA THR A 81 0.69 3.66 -4.55
C THR A 81 1.26 2.82 -5.70
N ILE A 82 0.66 2.87 -6.89
CA ILE A 82 1.17 2.18 -8.08
C ILE A 82 2.52 2.77 -8.50
N LEU A 83 2.66 4.10 -8.51
CA LEU A 83 3.92 4.78 -8.82
C LEU A 83 5.04 4.34 -7.87
N GLN A 84 4.77 4.30 -6.56
CA GLN A 84 5.71 3.78 -5.57
C GLN A 84 6.13 2.34 -5.92
N ALA A 85 5.18 1.46 -6.19
CA ALA A 85 5.46 0.07 -6.52
C ALA A 85 6.32 -0.07 -7.79
N ILE A 86 6.07 0.74 -8.83
CA ILE A 86 6.84 0.76 -10.08
C ILE A 86 8.28 1.24 -9.83
N ILE A 87 8.45 2.36 -9.12
CA ILE A 87 9.78 2.90 -8.79
C ILE A 87 10.61 1.82 -8.06
N PHE A 88 10.03 1.19 -7.05
CA PHE A 88 10.75 0.18 -6.28
C PHE A 88 10.93 -1.15 -7.00
N LEU A 89 10.07 -1.52 -7.96
CA LEU A 89 10.33 -2.61 -8.90
C LEU A 89 11.61 -2.32 -9.72
N ILE A 90 11.75 -1.11 -10.27
CA ILE A 90 12.95 -0.70 -11.02
C ILE A 90 14.21 -0.78 -10.13
N VAL A 91 14.10 -0.34 -8.86
CA VAL A 91 15.20 -0.46 -7.90
C VAL A 91 15.54 -1.94 -7.64
N ILE A 92 14.54 -2.82 -7.49
CA ILE A 92 14.76 -4.26 -7.35
C ILE A 92 15.43 -4.85 -8.59
N GLU A 93 15.01 -4.46 -9.79
CA GLU A 93 15.62 -4.94 -11.05
C GLU A 93 17.10 -4.59 -11.13
N LYS A 94 17.50 -3.41 -10.64
CA LYS A 94 18.88 -2.95 -10.64
C LYS A 94 19.73 -3.54 -9.51
N THR A 95 19.19 -3.58 -8.30
CA THR A 95 19.97 -3.90 -7.09
C THR A 95 19.87 -5.36 -6.65
N LYS A 96 18.81 -6.07 -7.05
CA LYS A 96 18.47 -7.42 -6.55
C LYS A 96 18.40 -7.52 -5.02
N SER A 97 18.13 -6.41 -4.35
CA SER A 97 18.16 -6.30 -2.89
C SER A 97 16.84 -6.74 -2.28
N ILE A 98 16.90 -7.69 -1.34
CA ILE A 98 15.74 -8.14 -0.55
C ILE A 98 15.20 -7.01 0.36
N TYR A 99 16.04 -6.05 0.75
CA TYR A 99 15.64 -4.95 1.63
C TYR A 99 14.70 -3.94 0.96
N VAL A 100 14.60 -3.96 -0.36
CA VAL A 100 13.70 -3.12 -1.16
C VAL A 100 12.33 -3.78 -1.33
N TYR A 101 12.27 -5.10 -1.30
CA TYR A 101 11.05 -5.87 -1.52
C TYR A 101 9.89 -5.53 -0.55
N PRO A 102 10.12 -5.24 0.74
CA PRO A 102 9.08 -4.78 1.66
C PRO A 102 8.20 -3.66 1.11
N VAL A 103 8.76 -2.68 0.39
CA VAL A 103 8.00 -1.56 -0.16
C VAL A 103 7.00 -2.02 -1.22
N VAL A 104 7.46 -2.85 -2.17
CA VAL A 104 6.61 -3.37 -3.24
C VAL A 104 5.54 -4.32 -2.69
N PHE A 105 5.94 -5.22 -1.78
CA PHE A 105 5.03 -6.18 -1.19
C PHE A 105 3.95 -5.49 -0.36
N PHE A 106 4.35 -4.53 0.49
CA PHE A 106 3.42 -3.83 1.36
C PHE A 106 2.44 -2.98 0.57
N ALA A 107 2.87 -2.29 -0.49
CA ALA A 107 1.99 -1.52 -1.36
C ALA A 107 0.86 -2.38 -1.96
N GLY A 108 1.19 -3.58 -2.46
CA GLY A 108 0.18 -4.51 -2.96
C GLY A 108 -0.68 -5.11 -1.86
N PHE A 109 -0.06 -5.48 -0.74
CA PHE A 109 -0.76 -6.13 0.36
C PHE A 109 -1.73 -5.19 1.09
N VAL A 110 -1.35 -3.94 1.34
CA VAL A 110 -2.21 -2.99 2.05
C VAL A 110 -3.47 -2.66 1.24
N ARG A 111 -3.38 -2.54 -0.09
CA ARG A 111 -4.58 -2.34 -0.94
C ARG A 111 -5.50 -3.56 -0.92
N PHE A 112 -4.94 -4.77 -1.06
CA PHE A 112 -5.69 -6.01 -0.91
C PHE A 112 -6.38 -6.09 0.47
N PHE A 113 -5.65 -5.82 1.55
CA PHE A 113 -6.16 -5.86 2.91
C PHE A 113 -7.27 -4.84 3.14
N SER A 114 -7.08 -3.60 2.67
CA SER A 114 -8.08 -2.52 2.82
C SER A 114 -9.38 -2.84 2.10
N ILE A 115 -9.31 -3.40 0.89
CA ILE A 115 -10.51 -3.76 0.11
C ILE A 115 -11.30 -4.88 0.80
N ILE A 116 -10.63 -5.87 1.40
CA ILE A 116 -11.30 -7.02 2.02
C ILE A 116 -11.74 -6.72 3.45
N PHE A 117 -10.90 -6.09 4.25
CA PHE A 117 -11.11 -5.93 5.70
C PHE A 117 -11.45 -4.50 6.12
N GLY A 118 -11.09 -3.48 5.32
CA GLY A 118 -11.37 -2.07 5.61
C GLY A 118 -12.79 -1.62 5.26
N GLY A 119 -13.56 -2.47 4.58
CA GLY A 119 -14.88 -2.16 4.07
C GLY A 119 -14.82 -1.57 2.67
N PHE A 120 -15.18 -2.37 1.68
CA PHE A 120 -15.05 -2.05 0.26
C PHE A 120 -15.61 -0.66 -0.12
N ASN A 121 -16.83 -0.34 0.31
CA ASN A 121 -17.49 0.93 -0.01
C ASN A 121 -16.83 2.20 0.57
N LYS A 122 -15.83 2.02 1.44
CA LYS A 122 -15.04 3.11 2.03
C LYS A 122 -13.73 3.36 1.28
N GLN A 123 -13.43 2.54 0.27
CA GLN A 123 -12.18 2.63 -0.46
C GLN A 123 -12.31 3.57 -1.66
N ASP A 124 -11.20 4.23 -2.02
CA ASP A 124 -11.13 5.12 -3.18
C ASP A 124 -11.57 4.43 -4.46
N GLU A 125 -11.18 3.17 -4.63
CA GLU A 125 -11.49 2.39 -5.82
C GLU A 125 -13.00 2.15 -5.99
N ALA A 126 -13.72 1.98 -4.90
CA ALA A 126 -15.18 1.85 -4.94
C ALA A 126 -15.83 3.18 -5.32
N TYR A 127 -15.34 4.28 -4.75
CA TYR A 127 -15.79 5.62 -5.07
C TYR A 127 -15.54 5.96 -6.55
N ILE A 128 -14.31 5.73 -7.04
CA ILE A 128 -13.94 5.96 -8.45
C ILE A 128 -14.83 5.13 -9.39
N SER A 129 -15.03 3.84 -9.06
CA SER A 129 -15.90 2.95 -9.87
C SER A 129 -17.34 3.46 -9.94
N ALA A 130 -17.88 3.98 -8.83
CA ALA A 130 -19.22 4.56 -8.78
C ALA A 130 -19.31 5.84 -9.62
N MET A 131 -18.36 6.77 -9.48
CA MET A 131 -18.32 8.02 -10.22
C MET A 131 -18.20 7.80 -11.74
N LEU A 132 -17.42 6.81 -12.17
CA LEU A 132 -17.24 6.46 -13.59
C LEU A 132 -18.34 5.54 -14.14
N ASN A 133 -19.23 5.03 -13.28
CA ASN A 133 -20.29 4.08 -13.65
C ASN A 133 -19.79 2.83 -14.40
N ILE A 134 -18.63 2.29 -13.98
CA ILE A 134 -17.94 1.15 -14.62
C ILE A 134 -18.15 -0.20 -13.92
N GLY A 135 -19.06 -0.25 -12.94
CA GLY A 135 -19.27 -1.41 -12.07
C GLY A 135 -18.43 -1.39 -10.81
N ALA A 136 -19.04 -1.76 -9.68
CA ALA A 136 -18.54 -1.51 -8.34
C ALA A 136 -17.08 -1.96 -8.09
N TYR A 137 -16.65 -3.08 -8.65
CA TYR A 137 -15.33 -3.68 -8.38
C TYR A 137 -14.29 -3.45 -9.47
N THR A 138 -14.64 -2.77 -10.56
CA THR A 138 -13.79 -2.70 -11.76
C THR A 138 -12.46 -2.01 -11.47
N PHE A 139 -12.51 -0.81 -10.88
CA PHE A 139 -11.28 -0.06 -10.60
C PHE A 139 -10.42 -0.76 -9.54
N ALA A 140 -11.04 -1.33 -8.50
CA ALA A 140 -10.34 -2.11 -7.50
C ALA A 140 -9.61 -3.33 -8.10
N ALA A 141 -10.28 -4.05 -9.01
CA ALA A 141 -9.67 -5.18 -9.71
C ALA A 141 -8.47 -4.74 -10.55
N ILE A 142 -8.58 -3.61 -11.28
CA ILE A 142 -7.47 -3.06 -12.09
C ILE A 142 -6.27 -2.72 -11.19
N VAL A 143 -6.49 -1.96 -10.12
CA VAL A 143 -5.41 -1.56 -9.18
C VAL A 143 -4.74 -2.80 -8.57
N LEU A 144 -5.53 -3.76 -8.08
CA LEU A 144 -5.01 -5.00 -7.50
C LEU A 144 -4.23 -5.82 -8.51
N LEU A 145 -4.72 -5.99 -9.74
CA LEU A 145 -4.02 -6.76 -10.77
C LEU A 145 -2.66 -6.13 -11.12
N ILE A 146 -2.59 -4.79 -11.24
CA ILE A 146 -1.33 -4.08 -11.48
C ILE A 146 -0.35 -4.33 -10.32
N LEU A 147 -0.79 -4.10 -9.08
CA LEU A 147 0.06 -4.28 -7.90
C LEU A 147 0.51 -5.72 -7.71
N LEU A 148 -0.39 -6.70 -7.90
CA LEU A 148 -0.06 -8.12 -7.83
C LEU A 148 0.94 -8.54 -8.92
N ALA A 149 0.81 -8.01 -10.15
CA ALA A 149 1.78 -8.24 -11.22
C ALA A 149 3.17 -7.72 -10.85
N ILE A 150 3.24 -6.52 -10.24
CA ILE A 150 4.50 -5.92 -9.76
C ILE A 150 5.10 -6.76 -8.62
N VAL A 151 4.30 -7.19 -7.65
CA VAL A 151 4.74 -8.07 -6.55
C VAL A 151 5.25 -9.40 -7.09
N TRP A 152 4.51 -10.02 -8.01
CA TRP A 152 4.90 -11.28 -8.66
C TRP A 152 6.23 -11.12 -9.41
N ARG A 153 6.37 -10.08 -10.23
CA ARG A 153 7.62 -9.78 -10.95
C ARG A 153 8.79 -9.60 -10.00
N SER A 154 8.60 -8.82 -8.93
CA SER A 154 9.61 -8.59 -7.90
C SER A 154 10.03 -9.87 -7.19
N SER A 155 9.06 -10.72 -6.85
CA SER A 155 9.29 -12.03 -6.24
C SER A 155 10.11 -12.96 -7.17
N ALA A 156 9.78 -12.98 -8.46
CA ALA A 156 10.49 -13.76 -9.48
C ALA A 156 11.94 -13.30 -9.63
N ILE A 157 12.18 -11.98 -9.69
CA ILE A 157 13.53 -11.40 -9.77
C ILE A 157 14.40 -11.80 -8.57
N LEU A 158 13.82 -11.78 -7.38
CA LEU A 158 14.50 -12.13 -6.13
C LEU A 158 14.50 -13.62 -5.84
N LYS A 159 13.85 -14.43 -6.68
CA LYS A 159 13.70 -15.89 -6.52
C LYS A 159 13.11 -16.26 -5.14
N LEU A 160 12.09 -15.54 -4.71
CA LEU A 160 11.42 -15.79 -3.44
C LEU A 160 10.46 -16.97 -3.55
N ASN A 161 10.43 -17.78 -2.50
CA ASN A 161 9.52 -18.92 -2.37
C ASN A 161 8.18 -18.50 -1.73
N LEU A 162 7.19 -19.40 -1.74
CA LEU A 162 5.88 -19.15 -1.12
C LEU A 162 5.96 -18.94 0.39
N LYS A 163 6.94 -19.52 1.07
CA LYS A 163 7.17 -19.30 2.50
C LYS A 163 7.52 -17.83 2.77
N ALA A 164 8.37 -17.23 1.90
CA ALA A 164 8.70 -15.80 2.00
C ALA A 164 7.44 -14.93 1.89
N VAL A 165 6.55 -15.22 0.92
CA VAL A 165 5.28 -14.50 0.77
C VAL A 165 4.44 -14.60 2.06
N GLY A 166 4.34 -15.79 2.66
CA GLY A 166 3.65 -16.00 3.93
C GLY A 166 4.23 -15.15 5.07
N TYR A 167 5.55 -15.11 5.23
CA TYR A 167 6.20 -14.28 6.26
C TYR A 167 6.00 -12.78 6.01
N PHE A 168 6.12 -12.31 4.77
CA PHE A 168 5.82 -10.93 4.43
C PHE A 168 4.37 -10.57 4.69
N THR A 169 3.43 -11.50 4.47
CA THR A 169 2.01 -11.33 4.82
C THR A 169 1.84 -11.09 6.32
N VAL A 170 2.42 -11.94 7.17
CA VAL A 170 2.33 -11.78 8.64
C VAL A 170 2.95 -10.46 9.09
N LEU A 171 4.14 -10.12 8.58
CA LEU A 171 4.81 -8.86 8.90
C LEU A 171 3.98 -7.65 8.45
N SER A 172 3.33 -7.73 7.28
CA SER A 172 2.44 -6.67 6.79
C SER A 172 1.23 -6.48 7.68
N VAL A 173 0.57 -7.55 8.12
CA VAL A 173 -0.57 -7.47 9.05
C VAL A 173 -0.15 -6.78 10.35
N ILE A 174 0.98 -7.19 10.94
CA ILE A 174 1.51 -6.56 12.16
C ILE A 174 1.76 -5.07 11.92
N SER A 175 2.40 -4.71 10.80
CA SER A 175 2.72 -3.32 10.46
C SER A 175 1.45 -2.48 10.25
N ILE A 176 0.41 -3.02 9.59
CA ILE A 176 -0.90 -2.36 9.44
C ILE A 176 -1.52 -2.08 10.82
N LEU A 177 -1.51 -3.05 11.72
CA LEU A 177 -2.07 -2.88 13.06
C LEU A 177 -1.32 -1.79 13.85
N ILE A 178 0.00 -1.70 13.70
CA ILE A 178 0.82 -0.64 14.30
C ILE A 178 0.44 0.73 13.74
N VAL A 179 0.30 0.88 12.41
CA VAL A 179 -0.10 2.14 11.77
C VAL A 179 -1.49 2.57 12.25
N ILE A 180 -2.47 1.67 12.22
CA ILE A 180 -3.85 1.97 12.67
C ILE A 180 -3.87 2.36 14.16
N ALA A 181 -3.11 1.67 15.00
CA ALA A 181 -3.03 2.01 16.43
C ALA A 181 -2.40 3.40 16.63
N THR A 182 -1.35 3.73 15.88
CA THR A 182 -0.67 5.02 15.94
C THR A 182 -1.60 6.14 15.46
N ASP A 183 -2.28 5.94 14.33
CA ASP A 183 -3.24 6.91 13.78
C ASP A 183 -4.34 7.25 14.81
N LYS A 184 -4.92 6.24 15.46
CA LYS A 184 -5.92 6.43 16.53
C LYS A 184 -5.39 7.16 17.76
N LEU A 185 -4.09 7.06 18.05
CA LEU A 185 -3.47 7.77 19.18
C LEU A 185 -3.22 9.25 18.88
N ILE A 186 -2.85 9.55 17.62
CA ILE A 186 -2.55 10.91 17.16
C ILE A 186 -3.84 11.70 16.87
N SER A 187 -4.89 11.03 16.41
CA SER A 187 -6.18 11.65 16.03
C SER A 187 -7.13 11.91 17.23
N ARG A 188 -6.67 11.63 18.45
CA ARG A 188 -7.37 11.96 19.70
C ARG A 188 -6.95 13.31 20.22
#